data_2711ed575825f7f180f2ac2ad034673e
#
_entry.id   2711ed575825f7f180f2ac2ad034673e
#
_cell.length_a   1.000
_cell.length_b   1.000
_cell.length_c   1.000
_cell.angle_alpha   90.00
_cell.angle_beta   90.00
_cell.angle_gamma   90.00
#
_symmetry.space_group_name_H-M   'P 1'
#
loop_
_entity.id
_entity.type
_entity.pdbx_description
1 polymer ?
#
loop_
_entity_poly.entity_id
_entity_poly.type
_entity_poly.pdbx_seq_one_letter_code
_entity_poly.pdbx_strand_id
1 'polypeptide(L)'
;MNRFYKRYSDVIFHLFKDNKWSNLAELSDKTGYSKSTIRRDLKFLETLIPEGWGFEKSESLGICLIKPENGTLENLLVQIREKNSYFHILKLILLNDGVDISQISQEVHISRSTAYRHLEKLQEVVREAGVNLTASPFKLVGEEKKIRRFIMQNLDFATLETYTDKDSLDEKEFQTTLLHLFSKYSMSFRTGALHRLTMILYISNLRVTMGYFVSYPKSVLMNYEGSKYFDFSKELGHYMERCPSRDIQLQEIFYLSIYLMSEEKPVNRSQHLRYLRNRMKSKRGFPLTQFLDSLSEYVCFNLSQDDIFLFHLYQTLKRISLETEFEMETVRNSMLQYLPYYEYNPIFKTIEKLATKSFLTVPLKFKKLDVLEVFSLLQAAILRNKNQHTIIVALVCRTYTEKDYIREVLKYHYGNQVRISTFDPSSKELIYKYEEIDLIISTEEDIIGFQKIPVIMVSSFPTPSELMQIKQFFEDHFFDQFNMDPELVYPYEKMNAVVK
;
A
#
# COMPACT_ATOMS: atom_id res chain seq x y z
N MET A 1 -5.33 -14.85 0.58
CA MET A 1 -4.53 -15.12 1.81
C MET A 1 -5.27 -16.14 2.65
N ASN A 2 -4.63 -17.26 3.00
CA ASN A 2 -5.25 -18.36 3.75
C ASN A 2 -5.85 -17.84 5.08
N ARG A 3 -7.09 -18.23 5.41
CA ARG A 3 -7.81 -17.88 6.65
C ARG A 3 -7.00 -18.15 7.93
N PHE A 4 -6.13 -19.16 7.88
CA PHE A 4 -5.23 -19.53 8.97
C PHE A 4 -4.05 -18.54 9.11
N TYR A 5 -3.44 -18.14 8.00
CA TYR A 5 -2.37 -17.14 7.98
C TYR A 5 -2.91 -15.74 8.30
N LYS A 6 -4.12 -15.43 7.84
CA LYS A 6 -4.82 -14.18 8.19
C LYS A 6 -4.91 -14.03 9.71
N ARG A 7 -5.30 -15.08 10.42
CA ARG A 7 -5.48 -15.01 11.87
C ARG A 7 -4.16 -14.69 12.61
N TYR A 8 -3.06 -15.31 12.22
CA TYR A 8 -1.73 -14.99 12.77
C TYR A 8 -1.31 -13.56 12.45
N SER A 9 -1.51 -13.15 11.21
CA SER A 9 -1.21 -11.78 10.78
C SER A 9 -2.03 -10.76 11.57
N ASP A 10 -3.31 -11.03 11.83
CA ASP A 10 -4.19 -10.15 12.61
C ASP A 10 -3.67 -9.97 14.05
N VAL A 11 -3.33 -11.07 14.73
CA VAL A 11 -2.78 -11.01 16.10
C VAL A 11 -1.45 -10.28 16.15
N ILE A 12 -0.53 -10.61 15.24
CA ILE A 12 0.79 -9.95 15.15
C ILE A 12 0.65 -8.48 14.85
N PHE A 13 -0.23 -8.11 13.92
CA PHE A 13 -0.44 -6.71 13.56
C PHE A 13 -0.89 -5.87 14.76
N HIS A 14 -1.87 -6.35 15.55
CA HIS A 14 -2.33 -5.61 16.71
C HIS A 14 -1.22 -5.44 17.76
N LEU A 15 -0.43 -6.47 17.98
CA LEU A 15 0.71 -6.38 18.89
C LEU A 15 1.81 -5.45 18.35
N PHE A 16 2.05 -5.47 17.04
CA PHE A 16 3.04 -4.62 16.37
C PHE A 16 2.63 -3.15 16.36
N LYS A 17 1.36 -2.88 15.98
CA LYS A 17 0.84 -1.51 15.83
C LYS A 17 0.88 -0.74 17.14
N ASP A 18 0.38 -1.34 18.19
CA ASP A 18 0.24 -0.66 19.47
C ASP A 18 1.57 -0.56 20.21
N ASN A 19 2.53 -1.43 19.91
CA ASN A 19 3.84 -1.56 20.57
C ASN A 19 3.71 -1.44 22.11
N LYS A 20 2.61 -1.97 22.64
CA LYS A 20 2.19 -1.90 24.04
C LYS A 20 1.77 -3.27 24.53
N TRP A 21 1.68 -3.39 25.84
CA TRP A 21 1.07 -4.54 26.49
C TRP A 21 -0.40 -4.66 26.08
N SER A 22 -0.82 -5.85 25.67
CA SER A 22 -2.20 -6.16 25.31
C SER A 22 -2.64 -7.44 26.04
N ASN A 23 -3.78 -7.41 26.71
CA ASN A 23 -4.32 -8.60 27.30
C ASN A 23 -5.15 -9.42 26.29
N LEU A 24 -5.43 -10.69 26.62
CA LEU A 24 -6.18 -11.59 25.72
C LEU A 24 -7.62 -11.12 25.46
N ALA A 25 -8.23 -10.31 26.34
CA ALA A 25 -9.55 -9.76 26.11
C ALA A 25 -9.50 -8.68 25.02
N GLU A 26 -8.58 -7.75 25.15
CA GLU A 26 -8.36 -6.70 24.14
C GLU A 26 -8.03 -7.29 22.76
N LEU A 27 -7.15 -8.30 22.69
CA LEU A 27 -6.85 -8.97 21.43
C LEU A 27 -8.07 -9.69 20.86
N SER A 28 -8.92 -10.30 21.72
CA SER A 28 -10.16 -10.95 21.31
C SER A 28 -11.15 -9.95 20.72
N ASP A 29 -11.32 -8.80 21.37
CA ASP A 29 -12.22 -7.75 20.93
C ASP A 29 -11.75 -7.12 19.61
N LYS A 30 -10.45 -6.85 19.47
CA LYS A 30 -9.85 -6.27 18.26
C LYS A 30 -9.82 -7.22 17.06
N THR A 31 -9.61 -8.50 17.28
CA THR A 31 -9.45 -9.50 16.21
C THR A 31 -10.73 -10.29 15.90
N GLY A 32 -11.70 -10.30 16.83
CA GLY A 32 -12.90 -11.12 16.74
C GLY A 32 -12.66 -12.62 17.00
N TYR A 33 -11.45 -13.03 17.42
CA TYR A 33 -11.13 -14.43 17.73
C TYR A 33 -11.28 -14.71 19.24
N SER A 34 -11.66 -15.94 19.60
CA SER A 34 -11.79 -16.31 21.00
C SER A 34 -10.43 -16.28 21.73
N LYS A 35 -10.44 -15.94 23.04
CA LYS A 35 -9.24 -15.94 23.91
C LYS A 35 -8.46 -17.25 23.87
N SER A 36 -9.18 -18.40 23.81
CA SER A 36 -8.56 -19.71 23.68
C SER A 36 -7.85 -19.93 22.36
N THR A 37 -8.44 -19.42 21.26
CA THR A 37 -7.84 -19.45 19.93
C THR A 37 -6.57 -18.59 19.89
N ILE A 38 -6.63 -17.36 20.38
CA ILE A 38 -5.47 -16.45 20.42
C ILE A 38 -4.34 -17.03 21.27
N ARG A 39 -4.65 -17.61 22.45
CA ARG A 39 -3.63 -18.25 23.31
C ARG A 39 -2.91 -19.38 22.59
N ARG A 40 -3.65 -20.23 21.85
CA ARG A 40 -3.06 -21.32 21.06
C ARG A 40 -2.21 -20.78 19.92
N ASP A 41 -2.68 -19.74 19.25
CA ASP A 41 -1.96 -19.12 18.14
C ASP A 41 -0.68 -18.44 18.59
N LEU A 42 -0.69 -17.71 19.71
CA LEU A 42 0.51 -17.13 20.30
C LEU A 42 1.54 -18.19 20.67
N LYS A 43 1.12 -19.32 21.28
CA LYS A 43 2.02 -20.43 21.58
C LYS A 43 2.63 -21.04 20.31
N PHE A 44 1.88 -21.10 19.22
CA PHE A 44 2.41 -21.56 17.94
C PHE A 44 3.34 -20.54 17.30
N LEU A 45 2.98 -19.25 17.33
CA LEU A 45 3.81 -18.16 16.81
C LEU A 45 5.16 -18.08 17.52
N GLU A 46 5.24 -18.39 18.81
CA GLU A 46 6.51 -18.46 19.56
C GLU A 46 7.51 -19.46 18.94
N THR A 47 7.01 -20.52 18.29
CA THR A 47 7.88 -21.48 17.61
C THR A 47 8.36 -21.03 16.23
N LEU A 48 7.70 -20.01 15.67
CA LEU A 48 7.98 -19.49 14.33
C LEU A 48 8.69 -18.13 14.34
N ILE A 49 8.66 -17.43 15.47
CA ILE A 49 9.22 -16.11 15.57
C ILE A 49 10.74 -16.12 15.28
N PRO A 50 11.26 -15.19 14.46
CA PRO A 50 12.68 -15.17 14.12
C PRO A 50 13.54 -14.62 15.25
N GLU A 51 14.85 -14.82 15.13
CA GLU A 51 15.83 -14.26 16.06
C GLU A 51 15.72 -12.72 16.15
N GLY A 52 15.88 -12.19 17.34
CA GLY A 52 15.72 -10.75 17.63
C GLY A 52 14.27 -10.30 17.85
N TRP A 53 13.29 -11.12 17.51
CA TRP A 53 11.88 -10.93 17.86
C TRP A 53 11.49 -11.81 19.03
N GLY A 54 10.46 -11.41 19.79
CA GLY A 54 9.99 -12.20 20.94
C GLY A 54 8.61 -11.75 21.42
N PHE A 55 8.03 -12.57 22.30
CA PHE A 55 6.88 -12.18 23.10
C PHE A 55 7.30 -12.07 24.56
N GLU A 56 7.11 -10.90 25.14
CA GLU A 56 7.18 -10.72 26.57
C GLU A 56 5.82 -10.94 27.20
N LYS A 57 5.75 -11.63 28.31
CA LYS A 57 4.51 -11.98 29.01
C LYS A 57 4.53 -11.48 30.44
N SER A 58 3.41 -10.86 30.85
CA SER A 58 3.18 -10.41 32.21
C SER A 58 1.79 -10.89 32.66
N GLU A 59 1.69 -11.37 33.90
CA GLU A 59 0.39 -11.78 34.45
C GLU A 59 -0.59 -10.62 34.57
N SER A 60 -0.11 -9.42 34.88
CA SER A 60 -0.92 -8.22 35.06
C SER A 60 -1.12 -7.40 33.78
N LEU A 61 -0.12 -7.35 32.90
CA LEU A 61 -0.14 -6.47 31.70
C LEU A 61 -0.54 -7.23 30.42
N GLY A 62 -0.36 -8.55 30.38
CA GLY A 62 -0.66 -9.38 29.21
C GLY A 62 0.55 -9.74 28.39
N ILE A 63 0.53 -9.45 27.08
CA ILE A 63 1.57 -9.81 26.10
C ILE A 63 2.02 -8.57 25.35
N CYS A 64 3.33 -8.44 25.14
CA CYS A 64 3.95 -7.44 24.30
C CYS A 64 4.83 -8.12 23.24
N LEU A 65 4.84 -7.60 22.01
CA LEU A 65 5.75 -8.04 20.95
C LEU A 65 7.07 -7.26 21.07
N ILE A 66 8.16 -7.98 21.31
CA ILE A 66 9.52 -7.41 21.24
C ILE A 66 9.95 -7.40 19.79
N LYS A 67 10.41 -6.27 19.33
CA LYS A 67 10.84 -6.05 17.97
C LYS A 67 12.30 -5.56 17.94
N PRO A 68 13.15 -6.06 17.01
CA PRO A 68 14.48 -5.50 16.79
C PRO A 68 14.38 -4.07 16.24
N GLU A 69 15.41 -3.26 16.42
CA GLU A 69 15.44 -1.83 16.07
C GLU A 69 14.97 -1.56 14.62
N ASN A 70 15.42 -2.35 13.67
CA ASN A 70 15.06 -2.24 12.26
C ASN A 70 13.96 -3.25 11.84
N GLY A 71 13.21 -3.81 12.80
CA GLY A 71 12.15 -4.78 12.52
C GLY A 71 10.95 -4.13 11.86
N THR A 72 10.48 -4.69 10.73
CA THR A 72 9.24 -4.29 10.08
C THR A 72 8.21 -5.41 10.15
N LEU A 73 6.93 -5.05 10.10
CA LEU A 73 5.85 -6.04 10.08
C LEU A 73 5.98 -7.00 8.89
N GLU A 74 6.34 -6.45 7.73
CA GLU A 74 6.55 -7.19 6.50
C GLU A 74 7.60 -8.28 6.68
N ASN A 75 8.79 -7.90 7.19
CA ASN A 75 9.89 -8.83 7.42
C ASN A 75 9.51 -9.93 8.41
N LEU A 76 8.81 -9.58 9.50
CA LEU A 76 8.34 -10.56 10.47
C LEU A 76 7.39 -11.58 9.84
N LEU A 77 6.39 -11.10 9.08
CA LEU A 77 5.40 -11.96 8.45
C LEU A 77 6.01 -12.88 7.37
N VAL A 78 6.98 -12.37 6.60
CA VAL A 78 7.72 -13.19 5.62
C VAL A 78 8.48 -14.31 6.32
N GLN A 79 9.25 -14.00 7.36
CA GLN A 79 10.05 -15.00 8.10
C GLN A 79 9.19 -16.06 8.81
N ILE A 80 8.05 -15.65 9.40
CA ILE A 80 7.07 -16.61 9.97
C ILE A 80 6.51 -17.53 8.87
N ARG A 81 6.22 -16.97 7.70
CA ARG A 81 5.72 -17.75 6.56
C ARG A 81 6.74 -18.79 6.13
N GLU A 82 8.00 -18.43 6.01
CA GLU A 82 9.07 -19.33 5.57
C GLU A 82 9.37 -20.48 6.52
N LYS A 83 9.13 -20.32 7.83
CA LYS A 83 9.26 -21.39 8.82
C LYS A 83 8.06 -22.33 8.87
N ASN A 84 6.99 -22.06 8.14
CA ASN A 84 5.75 -22.82 8.20
C ASN A 84 5.74 -23.99 7.20
N SER A 85 5.56 -25.22 7.70
CA SER A 85 5.48 -26.44 6.87
C SER A 85 4.40 -26.39 5.79
N TYR A 86 3.29 -25.70 6.02
CA TYR A 86 2.26 -25.45 5.00
C TYR A 86 2.84 -24.69 3.80
N PHE A 87 3.68 -23.68 4.05
CA PHE A 87 4.30 -22.90 3.01
C PHE A 87 5.37 -23.72 2.25
N HIS A 88 6.09 -24.61 2.93
CA HIS A 88 7.03 -25.51 2.26
C HIS A 88 6.31 -26.48 1.31
N ILE A 89 5.14 -27.03 1.70
CA ILE A 89 4.31 -27.83 0.79
C ILE A 89 3.87 -27.04 -0.42
N LEU A 90 3.38 -25.80 -0.19
CA LEU A 90 3.00 -24.91 -1.28
C LEU A 90 4.16 -24.67 -2.25
N LYS A 91 5.35 -24.36 -1.72
CA LYS A 91 6.59 -24.16 -2.47
C LYS A 91 6.91 -25.36 -3.38
N LEU A 92 6.88 -26.58 -2.83
CA LEU A 92 7.11 -27.80 -3.58
C LEU A 92 6.15 -27.95 -4.77
N ILE A 93 4.84 -27.68 -4.54
CA ILE A 93 3.82 -27.81 -5.58
C ILE A 93 3.98 -26.72 -6.65
N LEU A 94 4.39 -25.51 -6.28
CA LEU A 94 4.55 -24.39 -7.21
C LEU A 94 5.78 -24.56 -8.12
N LEU A 95 6.82 -25.20 -7.62
CA LEU A 95 8.11 -25.35 -8.29
C LEU A 95 8.28 -26.67 -9.07
N ASN A 96 7.33 -27.60 -8.95
CA ASN A 96 7.40 -28.89 -9.61
C ASN A 96 6.13 -29.18 -10.44
N ASP A 97 6.28 -29.97 -11.50
CA ASP A 97 5.15 -30.44 -12.32
C ASP A 97 4.52 -31.72 -11.72
N GLY A 98 4.08 -31.62 -10.48
CA GLY A 98 3.45 -32.69 -9.73
C GLY A 98 4.37 -33.29 -8.67
N VAL A 99 3.84 -33.40 -7.47
CA VAL A 99 4.51 -33.92 -6.28
C VAL A 99 3.63 -34.98 -5.63
N ASP A 100 4.19 -36.12 -5.26
CA ASP A 100 3.42 -37.13 -4.53
C ASP A 100 3.48 -36.94 -3.01
N ILE A 101 2.58 -37.62 -2.27
CA ILE A 101 2.48 -37.50 -0.82
C ILE A 101 3.72 -37.98 -0.07
N SER A 102 4.45 -38.95 -0.66
CA SER A 102 5.67 -39.50 -0.07
C SER A 102 6.79 -38.48 -0.13
N GLN A 103 6.92 -37.84 -1.28
CA GLN A 103 7.87 -36.77 -1.54
C GLN A 103 7.61 -35.56 -0.63
N ILE A 104 6.35 -35.11 -0.52
CA ILE A 104 5.97 -34.05 0.42
C ILE A 104 6.34 -34.41 1.87
N SER A 105 6.01 -35.65 2.29
CA SER A 105 6.29 -36.09 3.66
C SER A 105 7.78 -36.13 3.97
N GLN A 106 8.59 -36.53 3.00
CA GLN A 106 10.04 -36.65 3.13
C GLN A 106 10.72 -35.27 3.13
N GLU A 107 10.41 -34.40 2.15
CA GLU A 107 11.08 -33.11 2.00
C GLU A 107 10.68 -32.09 3.07
N VAL A 108 9.41 -32.14 3.53
CA VAL A 108 8.92 -31.21 4.57
C VAL A 108 9.09 -31.78 5.99
N HIS A 109 9.57 -33.03 6.12
CA HIS A 109 9.77 -33.75 7.40
C HIS A 109 8.51 -33.81 8.28
N ILE A 110 7.37 -34.15 7.66
CA ILE A 110 6.08 -34.29 8.35
C ILE A 110 5.42 -35.65 8.06
N SER A 111 4.48 -36.07 8.92
CA SER A 111 3.71 -37.26 8.65
C SER A 111 2.77 -37.10 7.45
N ARG A 112 2.48 -38.21 6.74
CA ARG A 112 1.51 -38.21 5.62
C ARG A 112 0.14 -37.64 6.04
N SER A 113 -0.32 -37.97 7.24
CA SER A 113 -1.61 -37.44 7.76
C SER A 113 -1.57 -35.94 7.95
N THR A 114 -0.44 -35.38 8.40
CA THR A 114 -0.23 -33.94 8.52
C THR A 114 -0.17 -33.28 7.14
N ALA A 115 0.52 -33.92 6.17
CA ALA A 115 0.59 -33.44 4.79
C ALA A 115 -0.81 -33.36 4.16
N TYR A 116 -1.64 -34.41 4.26
CA TYR A 116 -3.02 -34.38 3.76
C TYR A 116 -3.85 -33.25 4.37
N ARG A 117 -3.76 -33.02 5.67
CA ARG A 117 -4.48 -31.91 6.34
C ARG A 117 -4.03 -30.54 5.85
N HIS A 118 -2.74 -30.37 5.48
CA HIS A 118 -2.26 -29.14 4.85
C HIS A 118 -2.72 -29.02 3.41
N LEU A 119 -2.76 -30.11 2.65
CA LEU A 119 -3.22 -30.13 1.26
C LEU A 119 -4.71 -29.82 1.13
N GLU A 120 -5.57 -30.30 2.04
CA GLU A 120 -7.00 -29.90 2.09
C GLU A 120 -7.16 -28.40 2.24
N LYS A 121 -6.41 -27.78 3.15
CA LYS A 121 -6.43 -26.32 3.32
C LYS A 121 -5.87 -25.59 2.09
N LEU A 122 -4.82 -26.15 1.49
CA LEU A 122 -4.22 -25.59 0.28
C LEU A 122 -5.21 -25.61 -0.89
N GLN A 123 -5.98 -26.67 -1.02
CA GLN A 123 -6.99 -26.80 -2.07
C GLN A 123 -8.06 -25.69 -2.01
N GLU A 124 -8.47 -25.27 -0.79
CA GLU A 124 -9.38 -24.13 -0.63
C GLU A 124 -8.73 -22.84 -1.13
N VAL A 125 -7.49 -22.55 -0.74
CA VAL A 125 -6.75 -21.34 -1.12
C VAL A 125 -6.51 -21.26 -2.64
N VAL A 126 -6.12 -22.39 -3.23
CA VAL A 126 -5.88 -22.50 -4.67
C VAL A 126 -7.19 -22.26 -5.45
N ARG A 127 -8.31 -22.81 -4.96
CA ARG A 127 -9.64 -22.62 -5.56
C ARG A 127 -10.11 -21.15 -5.48
N GLU A 128 -9.86 -20.46 -4.37
CA GLU A 128 -10.15 -19.01 -4.25
C GLU A 128 -9.36 -18.18 -5.27
N ALA A 129 -8.17 -18.63 -5.65
CA ALA A 129 -7.36 -18.00 -6.70
C ALA A 129 -7.83 -18.33 -8.15
N GLY A 130 -8.88 -19.15 -8.28
CA GLY A 130 -9.41 -19.59 -9.59
C GLY A 130 -8.54 -20.64 -10.28
N VAL A 131 -7.79 -21.42 -9.50
CA VAL A 131 -6.92 -22.52 -9.92
C VAL A 131 -7.38 -23.79 -9.19
N ASN A 132 -7.06 -24.98 -9.68
CA ASN A 132 -7.35 -26.25 -9.04
C ASN A 132 -6.06 -26.99 -8.68
N LEU A 133 -6.14 -27.84 -7.65
CA LEU A 133 -5.08 -28.76 -7.26
C LEU A 133 -5.52 -30.19 -7.55
N THR A 134 -4.71 -30.97 -8.30
CA THR A 134 -4.96 -32.39 -8.54
C THR A 134 -4.70 -33.23 -7.29
N ALA A 135 -5.22 -34.47 -7.25
CA ALA A 135 -5.14 -35.31 -6.08
C ALA A 135 -3.89 -36.21 -6.03
N SER A 136 -3.31 -36.60 -7.17
CA SER A 136 -2.10 -37.44 -7.22
C SER A 136 -1.65 -37.60 -8.67
N PRO A 137 -0.51 -37.06 -9.05
CA PRO A 137 0.35 -36.17 -8.27
C PRO A 137 -0.35 -34.82 -7.98
N PHE A 138 0.05 -34.17 -6.88
CA PHE A 138 -0.43 -32.84 -6.52
C PHE A 138 0.22 -31.79 -7.42
N LYS A 139 -0.54 -31.18 -8.33
CA LYS A 139 -0.10 -30.08 -9.20
C LYS A 139 -1.21 -29.09 -9.47
N LEU A 140 -0.83 -27.87 -9.82
CA LEU A 140 -1.78 -26.85 -10.20
C LEU A 140 -2.30 -27.07 -11.62
N VAL A 141 -3.62 -26.98 -11.79
CA VAL A 141 -4.28 -27.06 -13.09
C VAL A 141 -5.29 -25.92 -13.24
N GLY A 142 -5.36 -25.38 -14.45
CA GLY A 142 -6.25 -24.25 -14.76
C GLY A 142 -5.66 -23.36 -15.85
N GLU A 143 -6.16 -22.15 -15.92
CA GLU A 143 -5.67 -21.13 -16.84
C GLU A 143 -4.27 -20.69 -16.45
N GLU A 144 -3.30 -20.77 -17.38
CA GLU A 144 -1.88 -20.53 -17.09
C GLU A 144 -1.62 -19.13 -16.50
N LYS A 145 -2.29 -18.09 -16.99
CA LYS A 145 -2.18 -16.74 -16.44
C LYS A 145 -2.54 -16.68 -14.94
N LYS A 146 -3.57 -17.43 -14.52
CA LYS A 146 -3.99 -17.51 -13.10
C LYS A 146 -2.99 -18.31 -12.27
N ILE A 147 -2.41 -19.37 -12.83
CA ILE A 147 -1.37 -20.15 -12.15
C ILE A 147 -0.13 -19.29 -11.92
N ARG A 148 0.38 -18.59 -12.95
CA ARG A 148 1.55 -17.70 -12.82
C ARG A 148 1.30 -16.56 -11.83
N ARG A 149 0.11 -15.98 -11.85
CA ARG A 149 -0.29 -15.00 -10.86
C ARG A 149 -0.23 -15.58 -9.44
N PHE A 150 -0.75 -16.79 -9.24
CA PHE A 150 -0.73 -17.47 -7.94
C PHE A 150 0.71 -17.77 -7.48
N ILE A 151 1.60 -18.20 -8.38
CA ILE A 151 3.03 -18.39 -8.12
C ILE A 151 3.65 -17.06 -7.66
N MET A 152 3.44 -15.98 -8.42
CA MET A 152 4.02 -14.67 -8.16
C MET A 152 3.55 -14.06 -6.81
N GLN A 153 2.33 -14.38 -6.36
CA GLN A 153 1.80 -13.94 -5.07
C GLN A 153 2.35 -14.72 -3.88
N ASN A 154 2.87 -15.91 -4.10
CA ASN A 154 3.24 -16.86 -3.03
C ASN A 154 4.73 -17.20 -2.98
N LEU A 155 5.51 -16.95 -4.01
CA LEU A 155 6.96 -17.14 -4.02
C LEU A 155 7.68 -15.80 -3.98
N ASP A 156 8.83 -15.78 -3.34
CA ASP A 156 9.80 -14.71 -3.40
C ASP A 156 10.86 -14.98 -4.47
N PHE A 157 11.62 -13.95 -4.79
CA PHE A 157 12.65 -14.02 -5.82
C PHE A 157 13.78 -15.00 -5.47
N ALA A 158 14.26 -14.99 -4.23
CA ALA A 158 15.35 -15.87 -3.79
C ALA A 158 14.98 -17.36 -3.94
N THR A 159 13.70 -17.68 -3.71
CA THR A 159 13.18 -19.03 -3.94
C THR A 159 13.19 -19.39 -5.42
N LEU A 160 12.71 -18.50 -6.29
CA LEU A 160 12.67 -18.75 -7.73
C LEU A 160 14.08 -18.92 -8.30
N GLU A 161 15.03 -18.07 -7.89
CA GLU A 161 16.43 -18.13 -8.32
C GLU A 161 17.10 -19.49 -8.00
N THR A 162 16.79 -20.08 -6.84
CA THR A 162 17.38 -21.37 -6.44
C THR A 162 16.85 -22.57 -7.25
N TYR A 163 15.67 -22.43 -7.86
CA TYR A 163 15.01 -23.51 -8.62
C TYR A 163 15.07 -23.35 -10.14
N THR A 164 15.47 -22.19 -10.63
CA THR A 164 15.75 -22.00 -12.04
C THR A 164 17.19 -22.43 -12.32
N ASP A 165 17.37 -23.12 -13.44
CA ASP A 165 18.66 -23.58 -13.90
C ASP A 165 19.59 -22.36 -14.09
N LYS A 166 20.66 -22.29 -13.28
CA LYS A 166 21.60 -21.16 -13.28
C LYS A 166 22.26 -20.90 -14.62
N ASP A 167 22.31 -21.93 -15.47
CA ASP A 167 22.86 -21.82 -16.82
C ASP A 167 21.88 -21.16 -17.80
N SER A 168 20.63 -20.93 -17.42
CA SER A 168 19.58 -20.42 -18.31
C SER A 168 19.26 -18.95 -18.14
N LEU A 169 19.56 -18.36 -17.02
CA LEU A 169 19.24 -16.94 -16.73
C LEU A 169 20.21 -16.34 -15.70
N ASP A 170 21.15 -15.53 -16.17
CA ASP A 170 21.95 -14.68 -15.29
C ASP A 170 21.11 -13.44 -14.93
N GLU A 171 20.74 -13.31 -13.65
CA GLU A 171 19.96 -12.18 -13.15
C GLU A 171 20.64 -10.85 -13.45
N LYS A 172 21.96 -10.74 -13.23
CA LYS A 172 22.70 -9.50 -13.42
C LYS A 172 22.75 -9.11 -14.89
N GLU A 173 22.96 -10.08 -15.78
CA GLU A 173 22.94 -9.87 -17.22
C GLU A 173 21.54 -9.42 -17.66
N PHE A 174 20.47 -10.08 -17.19
CA PHE A 174 19.10 -9.70 -17.51
C PHE A 174 18.75 -8.31 -17.00
N GLN A 175 19.08 -7.99 -15.76
CA GLN A 175 18.84 -6.65 -15.22
C GLN A 175 19.62 -5.57 -15.96
N THR A 176 20.85 -5.83 -16.37
CA THR A 176 21.66 -4.94 -17.18
C THR A 176 21.04 -4.72 -18.56
N THR A 177 20.55 -5.79 -19.18
CA THR A 177 19.83 -5.73 -20.46
C THR A 177 18.55 -4.89 -20.32
N LEU A 178 17.76 -5.11 -19.26
CA LEU A 178 16.56 -4.30 -19.01
C LEU A 178 16.90 -2.82 -18.87
N LEU A 179 17.93 -2.46 -18.11
CA LEU A 179 18.36 -1.07 -17.94
C LEU A 179 18.80 -0.43 -19.26
N HIS A 180 19.53 -1.17 -20.08
CA HIS A 180 19.91 -0.73 -21.42
C HIS A 180 18.69 -0.49 -22.30
N LEU A 181 17.73 -1.42 -22.31
CA LEU A 181 16.49 -1.30 -23.09
C LEU A 181 15.61 -0.17 -22.59
N PHE A 182 15.54 0.08 -21.26
CA PHE A 182 14.83 1.25 -20.72
C PHE A 182 15.37 2.56 -21.30
N SER A 183 16.68 2.67 -21.39
CA SER A 183 17.34 3.83 -22.01
C SER A 183 17.05 3.92 -23.50
N LYS A 184 17.23 2.82 -24.25
CA LYS A 184 17.01 2.73 -25.69
C LYS A 184 15.60 3.15 -26.11
N TYR A 185 14.59 2.70 -25.37
CA TYR A 185 13.18 3.01 -25.64
C TYR A 185 12.67 4.27 -24.94
N SER A 186 13.56 5.02 -24.27
CA SER A 186 13.21 6.22 -23.50
C SER A 186 12.04 5.99 -22.54
N MET A 187 12.06 4.85 -21.84
CA MET A 187 11.05 4.44 -20.87
C MET A 187 11.50 4.72 -19.44
N SER A 188 10.58 5.10 -18.58
CA SER A 188 10.78 5.23 -17.15
C SER A 188 9.82 4.31 -16.42
N PHE A 189 10.26 3.72 -15.30
CA PHE A 189 9.52 2.70 -14.60
C PHE A 189 9.35 3.04 -13.12
N ARG A 190 8.40 2.37 -12.47
CA ARG A 190 8.18 2.48 -11.02
C ARG A 190 9.34 1.85 -10.26
N THR A 191 9.57 2.31 -9.04
CA THR A 191 10.51 1.67 -8.10
C THR A 191 10.15 0.19 -7.94
N GLY A 192 11.15 -0.67 -8.02
CA GLY A 192 10.97 -2.13 -7.94
C GLY A 192 10.45 -2.80 -9.23
N ALA A 193 10.20 -2.06 -10.33
CA ALA A 193 9.78 -2.65 -11.60
C ALA A 193 10.81 -3.64 -12.14
N LEU A 194 12.09 -3.33 -12.02
CA LEU A 194 13.18 -4.22 -12.43
C LEU A 194 13.05 -5.60 -11.77
N HIS A 195 12.93 -5.63 -10.46
CA HIS A 195 12.74 -6.85 -9.69
C HIS A 195 11.46 -7.61 -10.10
N ARG A 196 10.32 -6.91 -10.27
CA ARG A 196 9.07 -7.57 -10.69
C ARG A 196 9.14 -8.15 -12.10
N LEU A 197 9.77 -7.45 -13.05
CA LEU A 197 9.96 -7.95 -14.42
C LEU A 197 10.89 -9.16 -14.43
N THR A 198 11.95 -9.16 -13.61
CA THR A 198 12.82 -10.32 -13.44
C THR A 198 12.03 -11.50 -12.88
N MET A 199 11.22 -11.33 -11.85
CA MET A 199 10.35 -12.40 -11.33
C MET A 199 9.41 -12.97 -12.39
N ILE A 200 8.81 -12.13 -13.21
CA ILE A 200 7.90 -12.57 -14.28
C ILE A 200 8.64 -13.44 -15.30
N LEU A 201 9.86 -13.06 -15.68
CA LEU A 201 10.66 -13.84 -16.60
C LEU A 201 11.04 -15.21 -16.00
N TYR A 202 11.46 -15.25 -14.72
CA TYR A 202 11.77 -16.51 -14.05
C TYR A 202 10.55 -17.44 -14.00
N ILE A 203 9.38 -16.93 -13.65
CA ILE A 203 8.13 -17.71 -13.62
C ILE A 203 7.78 -18.18 -15.04
N SER A 204 7.91 -17.32 -16.05
CA SER A 204 7.65 -17.70 -17.44
C SER A 204 8.57 -18.84 -17.88
N ASN A 205 9.87 -18.73 -17.64
CA ASN A 205 10.83 -19.77 -17.99
C ASN A 205 10.57 -21.09 -17.23
N LEU A 206 10.30 -21.04 -15.94
CA LEU A 206 9.94 -22.20 -15.14
C LEU A 206 8.72 -22.93 -15.74
N ARG A 207 7.67 -22.18 -16.08
CA ARG A 207 6.43 -22.76 -16.61
C ARG A 207 6.59 -23.26 -18.05
N VAL A 208 7.35 -22.54 -18.88
CA VAL A 208 7.68 -22.96 -20.24
C VAL A 208 8.49 -24.29 -20.24
N THR A 209 9.44 -24.43 -19.33
CA THR A 209 10.22 -25.65 -19.15
C THR A 209 9.35 -26.86 -18.76
N MET A 210 8.28 -26.62 -18.00
CA MET A 210 7.27 -27.63 -17.64
C MET A 210 6.26 -27.90 -18.77
N GLY A 211 6.35 -27.20 -19.92
CA GLY A 211 5.42 -27.37 -21.05
C GLY A 211 4.12 -26.57 -20.92
N TYR A 212 4.04 -25.57 -20.04
CA TYR A 212 2.86 -24.72 -19.83
C TYR A 212 3.07 -23.33 -20.42
N PHE A 213 2.13 -22.89 -21.26
CA PHE A 213 2.22 -21.66 -22.04
C PHE A 213 0.99 -20.79 -21.82
N VAL A 214 1.21 -19.47 -21.83
CA VAL A 214 0.09 -18.51 -21.88
C VAL A 214 -0.56 -18.50 -23.26
N SER A 215 -1.84 -18.13 -23.32
CA SER A 215 -2.55 -18.02 -24.59
C SER A 215 -3.41 -16.74 -24.59
N TYR A 216 -3.35 -16.03 -25.72
CA TYR A 216 -4.17 -14.85 -26.02
C TYR A 216 -4.79 -14.98 -27.41
N PRO A 217 -6.00 -14.42 -27.65
CA PRO A 217 -6.57 -14.37 -29.00
C PRO A 217 -5.65 -13.65 -29.97
N LYS A 218 -5.50 -14.17 -31.20
CA LYS A 218 -4.64 -13.55 -32.24
C LYS A 218 -5.00 -12.09 -32.51
N SER A 219 -6.31 -11.75 -32.48
CA SER A 219 -6.77 -10.36 -32.64
C SER A 219 -6.21 -9.43 -31.58
N VAL A 220 -5.99 -9.89 -30.34
CA VAL A 220 -5.39 -9.12 -29.27
C VAL A 220 -3.92 -8.87 -29.54
N LEU A 221 -3.14 -9.92 -29.91
CA LEU A 221 -1.73 -9.76 -30.25
C LEU A 221 -1.54 -8.75 -31.39
N MET A 222 -2.33 -8.87 -32.46
CA MET A 222 -2.26 -7.96 -33.63
C MET A 222 -2.48 -6.48 -33.25
N ASN A 223 -3.34 -6.19 -32.27
CA ASN A 223 -3.58 -4.81 -31.84
C ASN A 223 -2.37 -4.18 -31.13
N TYR A 224 -1.46 -5.00 -30.61
CA TYR A 224 -0.27 -4.52 -29.88
C TYR A 224 1.03 -4.73 -30.67
N GLU A 225 0.97 -5.46 -31.79
CA GLU A 225 2.09 -5.63 -32.69
C GLU A 225 2.57 -4.27 -33.24
N GLY A 226 3.88 -4.00 -33.15
CA GLY A 226 4.45 -2.70 -33.46
C GLY A 226 4.33 -1.64 -32.35
N SER A 227 3.74 -1.98 -31.21
CA SER A 227 3.83 -1.10 -30.04
C SER A 227 5.25 -1.13 -29.45
N LYS A 228 5.69 0.01 -28.89
CA LYS A 228 7.00 0.10 -28.22
C LYS A 228 7.21 -0.97 -27.13
N TYR A 229 6.15 -1.43 -26.48
CA TYR A 229 6.21 -2.46 -25.43
C TYR A 229 6.44 -3.83 -26.02
N PHE A 230 5.78 -4.15 -27.12
CA PHE A 230 5.94 -5.41 -27.80
C PHE A 230 7.31 -5.50 -28.46
N ASP A 231 7.79 -4.41 -29.10
CA ASP A 231 9.11 -4.36 -29.70
C ASP A 231 10.23 -4.45 -28.65
N PHE A 232 10.07 -3.78 -27.50
CA PHE A 232 10.94 -3.94 -26.36
C PHE A 232 11.00 -5.41 -25.89
N SER A 233 9.84 -6.05 -25.72
CA SER A 233 9.76 -7.42 -25.24
C SER A 233 10.33 -8.42 -26.23
N LYS A 234 10.26 -8.15 -27.55
CA LYS A 234 10.92 -8.97 -28.58
C LYS A 234 12.43 -9.02 -28.39
N GLU A 235 13.05 -7.93 -27.96
CA GLU A 235 14.51 -7.90 -27.70
C GLU A 235 14.92 -8.78 -26.52
N LEU A 236 13.95 -9.11 -25.64
CA LEU A 236 14.12 -10.09 -24.56
C LEU A 236 13.81 -11.52 -25.00
N GLY A 237 13.44 -11.74 -26.27
CA GLY A 237 13.00 -13.03 -26.77
C GLY A 237 14.06 -14.15 -26.65
N HIS A 238 15.37 -13.81 -26.65
CA HIS A 238 16.44 -14.78 -26.43
C HIS A 238 16.40 -15.42 -25.02
N TYR A 239 15.86 -14.73 -24.01
CA TYR A 239 15.62 -15.33 -22.70
C TYR A 239 14.46 -16.34 -22.69
N MET A 240 13.73 -16.49 -23.80
CA MET A 240 12.60 -17.40 -23.99
C MET A 240 12.84 -18.42 -25.12
N GLU A 241 14.10 -18.78 -25.39
CA GLU A 241 14.47 -19.71 -26.46
C GLU A 241 13.98 -21.15 -26.24
N ARG A 242 13.61 -21.49 -24.99
CA ARG A 242 13.04 -22.81 -24.64
C ARG A 242 11.59 -22.98 -25.10
N CYS A 243 10.96 -21.98 -25.70
CA CYS A 243 9.65 -22.12 -26.30
C CYS A 243 9.68 -23.05 -27.50
N PRO A 244 8.77 -24.04 -27.57
CA PRO A 244 8.83 -25.10 -28.62
C PRO A 244 8.44 -24.59 -30.01
N SER A 245 7.85 -23.40 -30.12
CA SER A 245 7.53 -22.79 -31.42
C SER A 245 7.55 -21.26 -31.32
N ARG A 246 7.69 -20.63 -32.51
CA ARG A 246 7.66 -19.17 -32.63
C ARG A 246 6.32 -18.58 -32.17
N ASP A 247 5.22 -19.24 -32.43
CA ASP A 247 3.89 -18.77 -32.03
C ASP A 247 3.75 -18.72 -30.48
N ILE A 248 4.28 -19.76 -29.81
CA ILE A 248 4.30 -19.79 -28.33
C ILE A 248 5.22 -18.70 -27.79
N GLN A 249 6.40 -18.51 -28.37
CA GLN A 249 7.32 -17.47 -27.99
C GLN A 249 6.68 -16.08 -28.12
N LEU A 250 5.91 -15.82 -29.17
CA LEU A 250 5.19 -14.55 -29.32
C LEU A 250 4.12 -14.33 -28.24
N GLN A 251 3.45 -15.39 -27.79
CA GLN A 251 2.50 -15.33 -26.67
C GLN A 251 3.21 -14.93 -25.36
N GLU A 252 4.38 -15.52 -25.09
CA GLU A 252 5.18 -15.22 -23.91
C GLU A 252 5.76 -13.79 -23.95
N ILE A 253 6.24 -13.35 -25.12
CA ILE A 253 6.69 -11.96 -25.33
C ILE A 253 5.55 -10.99 -25.09
N PHE A 254 4.33 -11.32 -25.56
CA PHE A 254 3.17 -10.48 -25.32
C PHE A 254 2.81 -10.44 -23.84
N TYR A 255 2.85 -11.56 -23.13
CA TYR A 255 2.64 -11.60 -21.68
C TYR A 255 3.60 -10.65 -20.93
N LEU A 256 4.89 -10.67 -21.28
CA LEU A 256 5.88 -9.76 -20.70
C LEU A 256 5.57 -8.29 -21.04
N SER A 257 5.12 -8.00 -22.27
CA SER A 257 4.80 -6.64 -22.71
C SER A 257 3.65 -6.01 -21.93
N ILE A 258 2.67 -6.80 -21.50
CA ILE A 258 1.56 -6.32 -20.66
C ILE A 258 2.08 -5.84 -19.31
N TYR A 259 3.00 -6.57 -18.70
CA TYR A 259 3.61 -6.13 -17.44
C TYR A 259 4.48 -4.90 -17.62
N LEU A 260 5.23 -4.77 -18.71
CA LEU A 260 5.95 -3.55 -19.06
C LEU A 260 5.00 -2.34 -19.15
N MET A 261 3.85 -2.51 -19.82
CA MET A 261 2.83 -1.45 -19.89
C MET A 261 2.32 -1.03 -18.50
N SER A 262 2.16 -1.99 -17.58
CA SER A 262 1.65 -1.71 -16.24
C SER A 262 2.68 -1.03 -15.33
N GLU A 263 3.97 -1.28 -15.54
CA GLU A 263 5.08 -0.75 -14.74
C GLU A 263 5.62 0.58 -15.24
N GLU A 264 5.37 0.93 -16.52
CA GLU A 264 5.85 2.18 -17.08
C GLU A 264 5.18 3.39 -16.45
N LYS A 265 5.98 4.41 -16.13
CA LYS A 265 5.54 5.76 -15.76
C LYS A 265 5.98 6.77 -16.82
N PRO A 266 5.23 7.84 -17.05
CA PRO A 266 5.62 8.90 -17.98
C PRO A 266 6.94 9.56 -17.57
N VAL A 267 7.85 9.72 -18.52
CA VAL A 267 9.15 10.40 -18.33
C VAL A 267 8.93 11.87 -18.00
N ASN A 268 8.06 12.55 -18.75
CA ASN A 268 7.71 13.95 -18.53
C ASN A 268 6.36 14.09 -17.84
N ARG A 269 6.40 14.25 -16.49
CA ARG A 269 5.22 14.39 -15.67
C ARG A 269 4.35 15.58 -16.04
N SER A 270 4.94 16.75 -16.28
CA SER A 270 4.19 17.98 -16.59
C SER A 270 3.44 17.88 -17.92
N GLN A 271 4.07 17.30 -18.94
CA GLN A 271 3.44 17.06 -20.24
C GLN A 271 2.29 16.05 -20.09
N HIS A 272 2.49 15.00 -19.31
CA HIS A 272 1.47 13.98 -19.05
C HIS A 272 0.26 14.56 -18.30
N LEU A 273 0.48 15.39 -17.29
CA LEU A 273 -0.60 16.05 -16.55
C LEU A 273 -1.41 16.99 -17.46
N ARG A 274 -0.74 17.72 -18.37
CA ARG A 274 -1.43 18.55 -19.37
C ARG A 274 -2.32 17.70 -20.28
N TYR A 275 -1.81 16.55 -20.74
CA TYR A 275 -2.59 15.60 -21.53
C TYR A 275 -3.81 15.08 -20.74
N LEU A 276 -3.64 14.70 -19.47
CA LEU A 276 -4.72 14.22 -18.61
C LEU A 276 -5.82 15.26 -18.41
N ARG A 277 -5.44 16.51 -18.10
CA ARG A 277 -6.40 17.60 -17.95
C ARG A 277 -7.18 17.88 -19.22
N ASN A 278 -6.54 17.78 -20.39
CA ASN A 278 -7.25 17.88 -21.67
C ASN A 278 -8.18 16.69 -21.91
N ARG A 279 -7.77 15.47 -21.56
CA ARG A 279 -8.59 14.26 -21.71
C ARG A 279 -9.83 14.30 -20.80
N MET A 280 -9.70 14.81 -19.58
CA MET A 280 -10.81 14.96 -18.62
C MET A 280 -11.94 15.83 -19.19
N LYS A 281 -11.65 16.79 -20.07
CA LYS A 281 -12.64 17.63 -20.75
C LYS A 281 -13.43 16.88 -21.85
N SER A 282 -13.02 15.67 -22.22
CA SER A 282 -13.64 14.86 -23.25
C SER A 282 -14.65 13.86 -22.68
N LYS A 283 -15.58 13.36 -23.51
CA LYS A 283 -16.51 12.29 -23.11
C LYS A 283 -15.80 11.03 -22.59
N ARG A 284 -14.62 10.69 -23.12
CA ARG A 284 -13.81 9.55 -22.68
C ARG A 284 -13.16 9.76 -21.29
N GLY A 285 -12.99 11.02 -20.89
CA GLY A 285 -12.48 11.37 -19.56
C GLY A 285 -13.56 11.51 -18.50
N PHE A 286 -14.83 11.49 -18.89
CA PHE A 286 -15.98 11.73 -17.99
C PHE A 286 -15.97 10.83 -16.73
N PRO A 287 -15.71 9.52 -16.78
CA PRO A 287 -15.69 8.69 -15.57
C PRO A 287 -14.61 9.11 -14.56
N LEU A 288 -13.42 9.49 -15.04
CA LEU A 288 -12.35 9.99 -14.19
C LEU A 288 -12.73 11.35 -13.57
N THR A 289 -13.29 12.25 -14.35
CA THR A 289 -13.75 13.56 -13.88
C THR A 289 -14.83 13.39 -12.83
N GLN A 290 -15.84 12.57 -13.07
CA GLN A 290 -16.91 12.28 -12.11
C GLN A 290 -16.37 11.69 -10.80
N PHE A 291 -15.41 10.79 -10.88
CA PHE A 291 -14.77 10.21 -9.69
C PHE A 291 -14.00 11.25 -8.89
N LEU A 292 -13.21 12.09 -9.57
CA LEU A 292 -12.45 13.18 -8.95
C LEU A 292 -13.37 14.22 -8.30
N ASP A 293 -14.44 14.62 -8.99
CA ASP A 293 -15.39 15.60 -8.46
C ASP A 293 -16.09 15.06 -7.21
N SER A 294 -16.52 13.79 -7.23
CA SER A 294 -17.15 13.15 -6.07
C SER A 294 -16.17 12.98 -4.88
N LEU A 295 -14.90 12.68 -5.14
CA LEU A 295 -13.88 12.64 -4.08
C LEU A 295 -13.56 14.05 -3.57
N SER A 296 -13.49 15.05 -4.44
CA SER A 296 -13.24 16.46 -4.07
C SER A 296 -14.38 17.01 -3.19
N GLU A 297 -15.62 16.68 -3.53
CA GLU A 297 -16.79 17.02 -2.70
C GLU A 297 -16.70 16.36 -1.30
N TYR A 298 -16.28 15.09 -1.27
CA TYR A 298 -16.14 14.35 -0.01
C TYR A 298 -15.05 14.90 0.90
N VAL A 299 -13.93 15.39 0.36
CA VAL A 299 -12.80 15.95 1.13
C VAL A 299 -12.82 17.48 1.20
N CYS A 300 -13.85 18.12 0.65
CA CYS A 300 -14.09 19.57 0.68
C CYS A 300 -12.98 20.44 0.06
N PHE A 301 -12.12 19.88 -0.79
CA PHE A 301 -11.16 20.64 -1.60
C PHE A 301 -10.93 20.00 -2.98
N ASN A 302 -10.43 20.79 -3.93
CA ASN A 302 -10.32 20.38 -5.32
C ASN A 302 -9.10 19.49 -5.59
N LEU A 303 -9.29 18.18 -5.64
CA LEU A 303 -8.26 17.18 -5.93
C LEU A 303 -7.69 17.28 -7.35
N SER A 304 -8.41 17.87 -8.31
CA SER A 304 -7.91 18.04 -9.68
C SER A 304 -6.75 19.04 -9.77
N GLN A 305 -6.56 19.88 -8.76
CA GLN A 305 -5.45 20.81 -8.63
C GLN A 305 -4.21 20.16 -7.99
N ASP A 306 -4.35 19.04 -7.28
CA ASP A 306 -3.22 18.28 -6.73
C ASP A 306 -2.58 17.44 -7.84
N ASP A 307 -1.50 17.96 -8.43
CA ASP A 307 -0.74 17.29 -9.48
C ASP A 307 -0.20 15.92 -9.07
N ILE A 308 0.15 15.75 -7.80
CA ILE A 308 0.68 14.49 -7.27
C ILE A 308 -0.44 13.45 -7.22
N PHE A 309 -1.59 13.83 -6.66
CA PHE A 309 -2.75 12.97 -6.56
C PHE A 309 -3.25 12.56 -7.95
N LEU A 310 -3.48 13.53 -8.83
CA LEU A 310 -3.98 13.28 -10.18
C LEU A 310 -3.08 12.34 -10.98
N PHE A 311 -1.76 12.57 -10.91
CA PHE A 311 -0.78 11.74 -11.60
C PHE A 311 -0.81 10.29 -11.11
N HIS A 312 -0.77 10.08 -9.81
CA HIS A 312 -0.74 8.73 -9.23
C HIS A 312 -2.08 8.01 -9.37
N LEU A 313 -3.20 8.71 -9.19
CA LEU A 313 -4.53 8.15 -9.44
C LEU A 313 -4.64 7.62 -10.87
N TYR A 314 -4.20 8.39 -11.85
CA TYR A 314 -4.23 7.94 -13.25
C TYR A 314 -3.37 6.70 -13.48
N GLN A 315 -2.18 6.63 -12.87
CA GLN A 315 -1.33 5.44 -12.98
C GLN A 315 -2.00 4.21 -12.37
N THR A 316 -2.70 4.38 -11.24
CA THR A 316 -3.49 3.32 -10.61
C THR A 316 -4.63 2.87 -11.54
N LEU A 317 -5.38 3.81 -12.13
CA LEU A 317 -6.47 3.48 -13.06
C LEU A 317 -5.96 2.83 -14.36
N LYS A 318 -4.81 3.27 -14.90
CA LYS A 318 -4.16 2.62 -16.06
C LYS A 318 -3.85 1.15 -15.75
N ARG A 319 -3.27 0.89 -14.58
CA ARG A 319 -2.97 -0.47 -14.13
C ARG A 319 -4.25 -1.32 -13.98
N ILE A 320 -5.29 -0.80 -13.31
CA ILE A 320 -6.57 -1.50 -13.14
C ILE A 320 -7.18 -1.82 -14.52
N SER A 321 -7.08 -0.90 -15.48
CA SER A 321 -7.55 -1.13 -16.85
C SER A 321 -6.84 -2.33 -17.50
N LEU A 322 -5.51 -2.35 -17.44
CA LEU A 322 -4.71 -3.46 -17.98
C LEU A 322 -5.00 -4.78 -17.25
N GLU A 323 -5.09 -4.74 -15.92
CA GLU A 323 -5.44 -5.93 -15.12
C GLU A 323 -6.83 -6.49 -15.47
N THR A 324 -7.77 -5.61 -15.77
CA THR A 324 -9.12 -6.00 -16.17
C THR A 324 -9.16 -6.54 -17.61
N GLU A 325 -8.49 -5.87 -18.54
CA GLU A 325 -8.47 -6.22 -19.97
C GLU A 325 -7.76 -7.56 -20.21
N PHE A 326 -6.62 -7.78 -19.57
CA PHE A 326 -5.79 -8.96 -19.79
C PHE A 326 -5.94 -10.06 -18.72
N GLU A 327 -6.85 -9.89 -17.78
CA GLU A 327 -7.07 -10.81 -16.65
C GLU A 327 -5.77 -11.10 -15.88
N MET A 328 -4.90 -10.11 -15.79
CA MET A 328 -3.66 -10.16 -15.05
C MET A 328 -3.78 -9.52 -13.66
N GLU A 329 -2.75 -9.65 -12.83
CA GLU A 329 -2.65 -8.96 -11.56
C GLU A 329 -1.19 -8.65 -11.24
N THR A 330 -0.92 -7.39 -10.91
CA THR A 330 0.39 -6.99 -10.42
C THR A 330 0.54 -7.31 -8.93
N VAL A 331 1.74 -7.73 -8.53
CA VAL A 331 2.00 -8.10 -7.13
C VAL A 331 2.09 -6.87 -6.25
N ARG A 332 1.29 -6.84 -5.18
CA ARG A 332 1.19 -5.77 -4.18
C ARG A 332 1.17 -6.35 -2.76
N ASN A 333 2.03 -7.32 -2.52
CA ASN A 333 2.04 -8.07 -1.26
C ASN A 333 2.22 -7.18 -0.02
N SER A 334 3.01 -6.10 -0.14
CA SER A 334 3.24 -5.16 0.97
C SER A 334 1.98 -4.45 1.47
N MET A 335 0.97 -4.26 0.63
CA MET A 335 -0.29 -3.62 1.03
C MET A 335 -1.36 -4.62 1.50
N LEU A 336 -1.25 -5.88 1.09
CA LEU A 336 -2.26 -6.90 1.35
C LEU A 336 -2.51 -7.12 2.85
N GLN A 337 -1.47 -7.04 3.66
CA GLN A 337 -1.52 -7.24 5.11
C GLN A 337 -2.29 -6.12 5.84
N TYR A 338 -2.36 -4.92 5.25
CA TYR A 338 -3.08 -3.80 5.84
C TYR A 338 -4.57 -3.78 5.49
N LEU A 339 -4.97 -4.51 4.44
CA LEU A 339 -6.35 -4.52 3.96
C LEU A 339 -7.40 -4.84 5.04
N PRO A 340 -7.20 -5.84 5.93
CA PRO A 340 -8.19 -6.17 6.96
C PRO A 340 -8.49 -5.01 7.92
N TYR A 341 -7.57 -4.05 8.06
CA TYR A 341 -7.70 -2.93 8.99
C TYR A 341 -8.43 -1.74 8.37
N TYR A 342 -8.28 -1.57 7.05
CA TYR A 342 -8.84 -0.43 6.35
C TYR A 342 -10.18 -0.74 5.68
N GLU A 343 -10.49 -1.99 5.38
CA GLU A 343 -11.73 -2.35 4.68
C GLU A 343 -13.01 -1.97 5.44
N TYR A 344 -12.93 -1.75 6.74
CA TYR A 344 -14.03 -1.28 7.59
C TYR A 344 -14.05 0.24 7.78
N ASN A 345 -13.01 0.93 7.35
CA ASN A 345 -12.92 2.40 7.47
C ASN A 345 -14.00 3.08 6.61
N PRO A 346 -14.70 4.10 7.11
CA PRO A 346 -15.73 4.84 6.35
C PRO A 346 -15.22 5.43 5.04
N ILE A 347 -14.00 5.97 5.03
CA ILE A 347 -13.35 6.52 3.82
C ILE A 347 -13.14 5.44 2.77
N PHE A 348 -12.65 4.28 3.19
CA PHE A 348 -12.45 3.14 2.31
C PHE A 348 -13.76 2.73 1.62
N LYS A 349 -14.84 2.58 2.40
CA LYS A 349 -16.17 2.26 1.88
C LYS A 349 -16.72 3.33 0.94
N THR A 350 -16.45 4.59 1.26
CA THR A 350 -16.85 5.72 0.40
C THR A 350 -16.12 5.65 -0.95
N ILE A 351 -14.80 5.44 -0.95
CA ILE A 351 -14.01 5.29 -2.18
C ILE A 351 -14.53 4.11 -3.01
N GLU A 352 -14.79 2.96 -2.39
CA GLU A 352 -15.34 1.77 -3.05
C GLU A 352 -16.69 2.07 -3.73
N LYS A 353 -17.60 2.74 -3.03
CA LYS A 353 -18.90 3.16 -3.55
C LYS A 353 -18.77 4.15 -4.71
N LEU A 354 -17.93 5.16 -4.56
CA LEU A 354 -17.71 6.19 -5.59
C LEU A 354 -17.03 5.61 -6.83
N ALA A 355 -16.03 4.75 -6.68
CA ALA A 355 -15.39 4.04 -7.78
C ALA A 355 -16.40 3.18 -8.55
N THR A 356 -17.20 2.39 -7.85
CA THR A 356 -18.26 1.57 -8.48
C THR A 356 -19.25 2.44 -9.29
N LYS A 357 -19.69 3.56 -8.73
CA LYS A 357 -20.62 4.49 -9.39
C LYS A 357 -20.00 5.15 -10.63
N SER A 358 -18.79 5.67 -10.53
CA SER A 358 -18.15 6.46 -11.59
C SER A 358 -17.69 5.61 -12.78
N PHE A 359 -17.33 4.35 -12.54
CA PHE A 359 -16.80 3.45 -13.57
C PHE A 359 -17.79 2.37 -14.03
N LEU A 360 -19.09 2.52 -13.75
CA LEU A 360 -20.13 1.57 -14.19
C LEU A 360 -20.14 1.30 -15.70
N THR A 361 -19.85 2.31 -16.51
CA THR A 361 -19.88 2.23 -17.98
C THR A 361 -18.54 1.87 -18.61
N VAL A 362 -17.51 1.72 -17.79
CA VAL A 362 -16.14 1.40 -18.22
C VAL A 362 -15.76 0.04 -17.65
N PRO A 363 -15.10 -0.84 -18.40
CA PRO A 363 -14.70 -2.16 -17.89
C PRO A 363 -13.52 -2.07 -16.92
N LEU A 364 -13.69 -1.34 -15.81
CA LEU A 364 -12.72 -1.25 -14.73
C LEU A 364 -13.24 -2.02 -13.51
N LYS A 365 -12.55 -3.09 -13.15
CA LYS A 365 -12.90 -3.90 -11.97
C LYS A 365 -11.97 -3.56 -10.81
N PHE A 366 -12.45 -2.70 -9.93
CA PHE A 366 -11.74 -2.37 -8.69
C PHE A 366 -11.76 -3.56 -7.73
N LYS A 367 -10.58 -3.94 -7.27
CA LYS A 367 -10.38 -4.87 -6.15
C LYS A 367 -10.18 -4.08 -4.86
N LYS A 368 -10.35 -4.70 -3.71
CA LYS A 368 -10.12 -4.06 -2.41
C LYS A 368 -8.72 -3.44 -2.27
N LEU A 369 -7.70 -4.07 -2.84
CA LEU A 369 -6.34 -3.49 -2.87
C LEU A 369 -6.23 -2.21 -3.71
N ASP A 370 -7.02 -2.08 -4.76
CA ASP A 370 -7.07 -0.86 -5.56
C ASP A 370 -7.72 0.28 -4.77
N VAL A 371 -8.77 -0.04 -4.02
CA VAL A 371 -9.41 0.91 -3.10
C VAL A 371 -8.44 1.36 -2.02
N LEU A 372 -7.64 0.44 -1.46
CA LEU A 372 -6.61 0.75 -0.46
C LEU A 372 -5.52 1.66 -1.02
N GLU A 373 -5.12 1.45 -2.28
CA GLU A 373 -4.15 2.32 -2.96
C GLU A 373 -4.71 3.73 -3.14
N VAL A 374 -5.96 3.86 -3.62
CA VAL A 374 -6.63 5.17 -3.73
C VAL A 374 -6.83 5.81 -2.37
N PHE A 375 -7.17 5.04 -1.34
CA PHE A 375 -7.25 5.51 0.05
C PHE A 375 -5.92 6.13 0.51
N SER A 376 -4.80 5.45 0.28
CA SER A 376 -3.47 5.97 0.64
C SER A 376 -3.13 7.26 -0.12
N LEU A 377 -3.48 7.34 -1.41
CA LEU A 377 -3.29 8.54 -2.21
C LEU A 377 -4.15 9.72 -1.69
N LEU A 378 -5.40 9.44 -1.31
CA LEU A 378 -6.31 10.43 -0.77
C LEU A 378 -5.81 10.96 0.57
N GLN A 379 -5.37 10.09 1.47
CA GLN A 379 -4.75 10.49 2.74
C GLN A 379 -3.54 11.39 2.52
N ALA A 380 -2.66 11.04 1.58
CA ALA A 380 -1.51 11.86 1.23
C ALA A 380 -1.92 13.24 0.66
N ALA A 381 -3.01 13.32 -0.11
CA ALA A 381 -3.53 14.58 -0.63
C ALA A 381 -4.10 15.48 0.48
N ILE A 382 -4.86 14.88 1.42
CA ILE A 382 -5.37 15.60 2.59
C ILE A 382 -4.23 16.17 3.42
N LEU A 383 -3.21 15.37 3.72
CA LEU A 383 -2.03 15.82 4.48
C LEU A 383 -1.26 16.93 3.76
N ARG A 384 -1.12 16.86 2.42
CA ARG A 384 -0.50 17.95 1.63
C ARG A 384 -1.30 19.23 1.69
N ASN A 385 -2.63 19.14 1.60
CA ASN A 385 -3.51 20.30 1.70
C ASN A 385 -3.40 20.93 3.09
N LYS A 386 -3.46 20.10 4.16
CA LYS A 386 -3.25 20.55 5.54
C LYS A 386 -1.91 21.25 5.74
N ASN A 387 -0.82 20.72 5.19
CA ASN A 387 0.52 21.29 5.32
C ASN A 387 0.71 22.61 4.53
N GLN A 388 -0.13 22.88 3.54
CA GLN A 388 -0.12 24.14 2.79
C GLN A 388 -0.99 25.22 3.48
N HIS A 389 -1.86 24.82 4.39
CA HIS A 389 -2.68 25.74 5.14
C HIS A 389 -1.82 26.43 6.21
N THR A 390 -1.82 27.76 6.17
CA THR A 390 -1.02 28.60 7.09
C THR A 390 -1.94 29.33 8.02
N ILE A 391 -1.74 29.18 9.32
CA ILE A 391 -2.45 29.88 10.39
C ILE A 391 -1.67 31.14 10.73
N ILE A 392 -2.36 32.26 10.74
CA ILE A 392 -1.80 33.58 11.06
C ILE A 392 -1.91 33.81 12.56
N VAL A 393 -0.77 33.84 13.23
CA VAL A 393 -0.68 33.96 14.68
C VAL A 393 -0.15 35.33 15.07
N ALA A 394 -0.86 36.03 15.93
CA ALA A 394 -0.35 37.23 16.60
C ALA A 394 0.26 36.85 17.97
N LEU A 395 1.44 37.40 18.27
CA LEU A 395 2.12 37.19 19.55
C LEU A 395 1.99 38.44 20.43
N VAL A 396 1.37 38.28 21.59
CA VAL A 396 1.24 39.32 22.64
C VAL A 396 2.08 38.86 23.85
N CYS A 397 3.25 39.42 24.01
CA CYS A 397 4.22 38.97 25.02
C CYS A 397 4.68 40.20 25.86
N ARG A 398 5.04 39.94 27.13
CA ARG A 398 5.52 40.96 28.06
C ARG A 398 6.83 41.60 27.61
N THR A 399 7.69 40.80 26.98
CA THR A 399 9.02 41.27 26.55
C THR A 399 9.32 40.84 25.11
N TYR A 400 10.21 41.58 24.45
CA TYR A 400 10.66 41.23 23.12
C TYR A 400 11.40 39.87 23.08
N THR A 401 12.10 39.53 24.18
CA THR A 401 12.82 38.27 24.29
C THR A 401 11.88 37.06 24.36
N GLU A 402 10.79 37.18 25.11
CA GLU A 402 9.71 36.17 25.12
C GLU A 402 9.08 36.01 23.73
N LYS A 403 8.77 37.13 23.08
CA LYS A 403 8.18 37.15 21.74
C LYS A 403 9.08 36.46 20.72
N ASP A 404 10.38 36.75 20.74
CA ASP A 404 11.34 36.10 19.85
C ASP A 404 11.48 34.61 20.13
N TYR A 405 11.59 34.23 21.40
CA TYR A 405 11.69 32.83 21.79
C TYR A 405 10.45 32.03 21.38
N ILE A 406 9.25 32.51 21.71
CA ILE A 406 8.00 31.84 21.35
C ILE A 406 7.84 31.75 19.82
N ARG A 407 8.23 32.81 19.08
CA ARG A 407 8.26 32.79 17.61
C ARG A 407 9.07 31.62 17.06
N GLU A 408 10.29 31.45 17.54
CA GLU A 408 11.18 30.40 17.04
C GLU A 408 10.74 29.01 17.52
N VAL A 409 10.16 28.87 18.71
CA VAL A 409 9.53 27.63 19.16
C VAL A 409 8.36 27.23 18.25
N LEU A 410 7.49 28.16 17.91
CA LEU A 410 6.36 27.88 17.00
C LEU A 410 6.84 27.50 15.61
N LYS A 411 7.84 28.19 15.05
CA LYS A 411 8.43 27.84 13.76
C LYS A 411 9.10 26.46 13.80
N TYR A 412 9.79 26.13 14.88
CA TYR A 412 10.42 24.83 15.05
C TYR A 412 9.41 23.68 15.07
N HIS A 413 8.29 23.85 15.77
CA HIS A 413 7.26 22.80 15.90
C HIS A 413 6.30 22.70 14.73
N TYR A 414 5.96 23.85 14.09
CA TYR A 414 4.89 23.91 13.10
C TYR A 414 5.34 24.37 11.70
N GLY A 415 6.58 24.80 11.55
CA GLY A 415 7.18 25.12 10.25
C GLY A 415 6.34 26.09 9.41
N ASN A 416 6.00 25.67 8.20
CA ASN A 416 5.21 26.48 7.25
C ASN A 416 3.72 26.60 7.61
N GLN A 417 3.24 25.86 8.61
CA GLN A 417 1.85 25.93 9.06
C GLN A 417 1.56 27.18 9.90
N VAL A 418 2.60 27.90 10.34
CA VAL A 418 2.46 29.11 11.14
C VAL A 418 3.11 30.32 10.44
N ARG A 419 2.36 31.39 10.33
CA ARG A 419 2.85 32.71 9.93
C ARG A 419 2.66 33.68 11.09
N ILE A 420 3.76 34.18 11.64
CA ILE A 420 3.67 35.15 12.73
C ILE A 420 3.35 36.52 12.12
N SER A 421 2.24 37.09 12.56
CA SER A 421 1.84 38.46 12.20
C SER A 421 2.84 39.47 12.74
N THR A 422 3.15 40.51 11.95
CA THR A 422 3.94 41.65 12.39
C THR A 422 3.11 42.64 13.23
N PHE A 423 1.93 42.24 13.59
CA PHE A 423 0.99 43.07 14.37
C PHE A 423 1.57 43.49 15.73
N ASP A 424 1.42 44.78 16.03
CA ASP A 424 1.75 45.36 17.32
C ASP A 424 0.43 45.85 17.99
N PRO A 425 0.03 45.26 19.14
CA PRO A 425 -1.20 45.65 19.85
C PRO A 425 -1.24 47.10 20.28
N SER A 426 -0.07 47.75 20.40
CA SER A 426 0.03 49.16 20.83
C SER A 426 -0.23 50.15 19.70
N SER A 427 -0.27 49.71 18.43
CA SER A 427 -0.46 50.57 17.28
C SER A 427 -1.94 50.84 17.00
N LYS A 428 -2.30 52.13 16.80
CA LYS A 428 -3.67 52.55 16.47
C LYS A 428 -4.17 52.12 15.07
N GLU A 429 -3.38 51.45 14.28
CA GLU A 429 -3.73 50.89 12.94
C GLU A 429 -4.60 49.63 13.01
N LEU A 430 -5.21 49.41 14.11
CA LEU A 430 -5.83 48.17 14.60
C LEU A 430 -7.02 47.65 13.79
N ILE A 431 -7.77 48.51 13.09
CA ILE A 431 -9.12 48.13 12.63
C ILE A 431 -9.10 47.33 11.31
N TYR A 432 -8.08 47.49 10.47
CA TYR A 432 -8.04 46.89 9.14
C TYR A 432 -7.27 45.58 9.00
N LYS A 433 -6.47 45.16 10.01
CA LYS A 433 -5.66 43.92 9.99
C LYS A 433 -6.23 42.77 10.81
N TYR A 434 -7.31 42.98 11.53
CA TYR A 434 -7.95 41.96 12.38
C TYR A 434 -8.56 40.79 11.58
N GLU A 435 -8.96 41.04 10.34
CA GLU A 435 -9.60 40.02 9.49
C GLU A 435 -8.63 38.91 9.05
N GLU A 436 -7.31 39.09 9.27
CA GLU A 436 -6.29 38.13 8.85
C GLU A 436 -5.67 37.33 10.01
N ILE A 437 -6.07 37.56 11.27
CA ILE A 437 -5.47 36.83 12.42
C ILE A 437 -6.40 35.73 12.86
N ASP A 438 -5.89 34.48 12.81
CA ASP A 438 -6.64 33.28 13.20
C ASP A 438 -6.51 32.97 14.68
N LEU A 439 -5.36 33.30 15.30
CA LEU A 439 -5.06 32.99 16.70
C LEU A 439 -4.19 34.06 17.35
N ILE A 440 -4.44 34.34 18.60
CA ILE A 440 -3.55 35.10 19.47
C ILE A 440 -2.90 34.14 20.46
N ILE A 441 -1.57 34.18 20.56
CA ILE A 441 -0.82 33.50 21.62
C ILE A 441 -0.25 34.55 22.52
N SER A 442 -0.55 34.46 23.82
CA SER A 442 -0.19 35.49 24.79
C SER A 442 0.48 34.93 26.04
N THR A 443 1.41 35.74 26.59
CA THR A 443 1.96 35.56 27.95
C THR A 443 1.34 36.52 28.94
N GLU A 444 0.44 37.42 28.49
CA GLU A 444 -0.25 38.42 29.32
C GLU A 444 -1.73 38.07 29.53
N GLU A 445 -2.23 38.21 30.75
CA GLU A 445 -3.61 37.90 31.12
C GLU A 445 -4.61 39.00 30.68
N ASP A 446 -4.18 40.26 30.69
CA ASP A 446 -5.03 41.41 30.38
C ASP A 446 -4.98 41.77 28.87
N ILE A 447 -5.62 40.97 28.03
CA ILE A 447 -5.72 41.25 26.62
C ILE A 447 -7.02 42.01 26.35
N ILE A 448 -6.96 43.33 26.29
CA ILE A 448 -8.12 44.19 26.03
C ILE A 448 -8.28 44.36 24.51
N GLY A 449 -9.49 44.14 23.99
CA GLY A 449 -9.87 44.51 22.62
C GLY A 449 -9.98 43.39 21.59
N PHE A 450 -9.73 42.12 21.95
CA PHE A 450 -9.70 40.99 20.99
C PHE A 450 -10.86 39.99 21.16
N GLN A 451 -12.05 40.48 21.48
CA GLN A 451 -13.22 39.64 21.85
C GLN A 451 -13.67 38.62 20.77
N LYS A 452 -13.18 38.72 19.53
CA LYS A 452 -13.59 37.85 18.42
C LYS A 452 -12.54 36.87 17.96
N ILE A 453 -11.28 36.98 18.38
CA ILE A 453 -10.18 36.12 17.96
C ILE A 453 -9.86 35.15 19.11
N PRO A 454 -9.72 33.84 18.83
CA PRO A 454 -9.32 32.90 19.85
C PRO A 454 -7.96 33.28 20.48
N VAL A 455 -7.82 33.07 21.79
CA VAL A 455 -6.61 33.38 22.54
C VAL A 455 -6.13 32.10 23.25
N ILE A 456 -4.87 31.75 23.08
CA ILE A 456 -4.22 30.72 23.87
C ILE A 456 -3.17 31.38 24.76
N MET A 457 -3.31 31.17 26.06
CA MET A 457 -2.34 31.62 27.05
C MET A 457 -1.19 30.63 27.15
N VAL A 458 0.04 31.13 27.15
CA VAL A 458 1.24 30.31 27.30
C VAL A 458 2.20 30.91 28.31
N SER A 459 3.01 30.07 28.90
CA SER A 459 4.14 30.47 29.73
C SER A 459 5.23 31.17 28.91
N SER A 460 6.06 31.99 29.53
CA SER A 460 7.25 32.59 28.87
C SER A 460 8.18 31.53 28.21
N PHE A 461 8.14 30.32 28.76
CA PHE A 461 8.72 29.10 28.17
C PHE A 461 7.60 28.09 27.99
N PRO A 462 7.00 27.99 26.80
CA PRO A 462 5.86 27.10 26.56
C PRO A 462 6.14 25.65 26.94
N THR A 463 5.26 25.09 27.74
CA THR A 463 5.32 23.69 28.17
C THR A 463 4.83 22.75 27.08
N PRO A 464 5.15 21.44 27.13
CA PRO A 464 4.60 20.45 26.21
C PRO A 464 3.05 20.43 26.15
N SER A 465 2.38 20.70 27.28
CA SER A 465 0.91 20.77 27.34
C SER A 465 0.37 21.98 26.61
N GLU A 466 0.98 23.15 26.75
CA GLU A 466 0.59 24.38 26.04
C GLU A 466 0.85 24.24 24.52
N LEU A 467 1.98 23.64 24.13
CA LEU A 467 2.25 23.32 22.73
C LEU A 467 1.22 22.32 22.16
N MET A 468 0.75 21.37 22.97
CA MET A 468 -0.31 20.45 22.56
C MET A 468 -1.65 21.18 22.35
N GLN A 469 -2.00 22.18 23.18
CA GLN A 469 -3.19 23.02 23.00
C GLN A 469 -3.11 23.83 21.69
N ILE A 470 -1.95 24.40 21.38
CA ILE A 470 -1.73 25.11 20.11
C ILE A 470 -1.89 24.15 18.93
N LYS A 471 -1.32 22.95 19.03
CA LYS A 471 -1.47 21.92 18.00
C LYS A 471 -2.94 21.55 17.79
N GLN A 472 -3.68 21.33 18.87
CA GLN A 472 -5.10 21.02 18.81
C GLN A 472 -5.89 22.13 18.13
N PHE A 473 -5.62 23.39 18.47
CA PHE A 473 -6.24 24.53 17.79
C PHE A 473 -5.96 24.54 16.28
N PHE A 474 -4.71 24.26 15.87
CA PHE A 474 -4.35 24.21 14.45
C PHE A 474 -5.10 23.11 13.70
N GLU A 475 -5.30 21.97 14.36
CA GLU A 475 -6.07 20.86 13.80
C GLU A 475 -7.55 21.21 13.68
N ASP A 476 -8.17 21.71 14.74
CA ASP A 476 -9.58 22.07 14.77
C ASP A 476 -9.87 23.18 13.74
N HIS A 477 -9.03 24.22 13.68
CA HIS A 477 -9.16 25.32 12.73
C HIS A 477 -9.11 24.83 11.27
N PHE A 478 -8.21 23.88 10.96
CA PHE A 478 -8.15 23.27 9.63
C PHE A 478 -9.45 22.52 9.31
N PHE A 479 -9.95 21.72 10.23
CA PHE A 479 -11.17 20.95 10.02
C PHE A 479 -12.41 21.84 9.87
N ASP A 480 -12.53 22.87 10.71
CA ASP A 480 -13.63 23.83 10.64
C ASP A 480 -13.62 24.63 9.33
N GLN A 481 -12.46 25.09 8.89
CA GLN A 481 -12.33 25.86 7.66
C GLN A 481 -12.74 25.07 6.43
N PHE A 482 -12.42 23.77 6.37
CA PHE A 482 -12.78 22.90 5.25
C PHE A 482 -14.08 22.12 5.50
N ASN A 483 -14.76 22.35 6.63
CA ASN A 483 -15.94 21.57 7.07
C ASN A 483 -15.68 20.05 6.92
N MET A 484 -14.49 19.62 7.35
CA MET A 484 -13.97 18.28 7.15
C MET A 484 -14.04 17.48 8.46
N ASP A 485 -14.47 16.22 8.39
CA ASP A 485 -14.42 15.32 9.55
C ASP A 485 -12.96 15.00 9.93
N PRO A 486 -12.54 15.23 11.20
CA PRO A 486 -11.22 14.84 11.69
C PRO A 486 -10.85 13.38 11.42
N GLU A 487 -11.82 12.48 11.35
CA GLU A 487 -11.60 11.07 11.02
C GLU A 487 -10.98 10.86 9.62
N LEU A 488 -11.13 11.83 8.72
CA LEU A 488 -10.53 11.80 7.39
C LEU A 488 -9.00 11.89 7.42
N VAL A 489 -8.43 12.58 8.43
CA VAL A 489 -6.97 12.80 8.53
C VAL A 489 -6.29 11.78 9.43
N TYR A 490 -6.95 11.41 10.52
CA TYR A 490 -6.40 10.49 11.53
C TYR A 490 -7.26 9.24 11.69
N PRO A 491 -7.31 8.36 10.68
CA PRO A 491 -8.13 7.15 10.76
C PRO A 491 -7.68 6.19 11.88
N TYR A 492 -6.56 6.51 12.56
CA TYR A 492 -5.98 5.71 13.64
C TYR A 492 -6.28 6.22 15.06
N GLU A 493 -6.52 7.52 15.26
CA GLU A 493 -6.57 8.10 16.60
C GLU A 493 -7.87 7.74 17.36
N LYS A 494 -9.00 7.63 16.66
CA LYS A 494 -10.28 7.24 17.30
C LYS A 494 -10.45 5.76 17.55
N MET A 495 -9.67 4.86 16.94
CA MET A 495 -9.67 3.45 17.37
C MET A 495 -9.21 3.29 18.81
N ASN A 496 -8.50 4.29 19.37
CA ASN A 496 -8.12 4.32 20.80
C ASN A 496 -9.14 5.02 21.71
N ALA A 497 -10.11 5.77 21.17
CA ALA A 497 -11.08 6.54 21.95
C ALA A 497 -12.40 5.79 22.22
N VAL A 498 -12.69 4.72 21.51
CA VAL A 498 -13.89 3.88 21.72
C VAL A 498 -13.68 2.83 22.82
N VAL A 499 -12.49 2.82 23.44
CA VAL A 499 -12.17 1.96 24.60
C VAL A 499 -11.84 2.87 25.79
N LYS A 500 -12.83 3.62 26.27
CA LYS A 500 -12.90 4.15 27.63
C LYS A 500 -14.21 3.73 28.26
#